data_6d0298e40b9ae6d1a3dec1bebda21b99
#
_entry.id   6d0298e40b9ae6d1a3dec1bebda21b99
#
_cell.length_a   1.000
_cell.length_b   1.000
_cell.length_c   1.000
_cell.angle_alpha   90.00
_cell.angle_beta   90.00
_cell.angle_gamma   90.00
#
_symmetry.space_group_name_H-M   'P 1'
#
loop_
_entity.id
_entity.type
_entity.pdbx_description
1 polymer ?
#
loop_
_entity_poly.entity_id
_entity_poly.type
_entity_poly.pdbx_seq_one_letter_code
_entity_poly.pdbx_strand_id
1 'polypeptide(L)'
;MPASYTRAAGMASILGATFVLLGVGISGVITPSFDATRDLISAAQLGPYGSLVTLGLAGGGSMTVVFASLLQRTLPSGSAIGPALLVVRGFGTLLAGAFLADLGPVRTASGLLHVIGFIGGSIAFGIGLFFLAGRMHQEESWERLAPYTVATALASLAILGLFVGLGPRYIGDTGAPLSSVGGVTERFLTVTTWTWNIVIGGWLLLRPAPSPVQP
;
A
#
# COMPACT_ATOMS: atom_id res chain seq x y z
N MET A 1 -26.68 6.78 2.70
CA MET A 1 -25.41 7.22 3.35
C MET A 1 -25.07 8.66 2.94
N PRO A 2 -24.50 9.50 3.80
CA PRO A 2 -24.11 10.85 3.39
C PRO A 2 -23.05 10.82 2.29
N ALA A 3 -23.30 11.52 1.19
CA ALA A 3 -22.38 11.62 0.05
C ALA A 3 -20.99 12.18 0.44
N SER A 4 -20.92 12.90 1.57
CA SER A 4 -19.68 13.43 2.12
C SER A 4 -18.66 12.36 2.51
N TYR A 5 -19.07 11.24 3.14
CA TYR A 5 -18.16 10.17 3.53
C TYR A 5 -17.57 9.43 2.31
N THR A 6 -18.39 9.22 1.27
CA THR A 6 -17.95 8.58 0.02
C THR A 6 -16.87 9.41 -0.66
N ARG A 7 -17.10 10.73 -0.80
CA ARG A 7 -16.10 11.63 -1.38
C ARG A 7 -14.84 11.73 -0.53
N ALA A 8 -14.98 11.86 0.79
CA ALA A 8 -13.82 11.91 1.69
C ALA A 8 -12.98 10.62 1.64
N ALA A 9 -13.62 9.45 1.58
CA ALA A 9 -12.93 8.17 1.39
C ALA A 9 -12.17 8.13 0.06
N GLY A 10 -12.82 8.55 -1.04
CA GLY A 10 -12.20 8.61 -2.36
C GLY A 10 -10.98 9.54 -2.39
N MET A 11 -11.11 10.74 -1.83
CA MET A 11 -10.00 11.70 -1.73
C MET A 11 -8.85 11.14 -0.88
N ALA A 12 -9.12 10.57 0.30
CA ALA A 12 -8.10 9.99 1.15
C ALA A 12 -7.34 8.86 0.46
N SER A 13 -8.06 8.00 -0.28
CA SER A 13 -7.45 6.91 -1.05
C SER A 13 -6.49 7.41 -2.13
N ILE A 14 -6.92 8.39 -2.94
CA ILE A 14 -6.09 8.96 -4.01
C ILE A 14 -4.91 9.75 -3.43
N LEU A 15 -5.14 10.59 -2.42
CA LEU A 15 -4.07 11.35 -1.78
C LEU A 15 -3.01 10.42 -1.19
N GLY A 16 -3.42 9.33 -0.51
CA GLY A 16 -2.50 8.35 0.04
C GLY A 16 -1.62 7.71 -1.03
N ALA A 17 -2.21 7.31 -2.15
CA ALA A 17 -1.48 6.77 -3.29
C ALA A 17 -0.52 7.82 -3.90
N THR A 18 -0.98 9.04 -4.06
CA THR A 18 -0.18 10.15 -4.59
C THR A 18 1.05 10.43 -3.73
N PHE A 19 0.89 10.50 -2.40
CA PHE A 19 2.01 10.70 -1.48
C PHE A 19 3.10 9.64 -1.66
N VAL A 20 2.72 8.35 -1.68
CA VAL A 20 3.71 7.27 -1.80
C VAL A 20 4.34 7.25 -3.18
N LEU A 21 3.54 7.28 -4.25
CA LEU A 21 4.05 7.18 -5.61
C LEU A 21 4.96 8.36 -5.98
N LEU A 22 4.61 9.58 -5.57
CA LEU A 22 5.46 10.75 -5.77
C LEU A 22 6.70 10.71 -4.89
N GLY A 23 6.58 10.42 -3.58
CA GLY A 23 7.72 10.36 -2.67
C GLY A 23 8.75 9.33 -3.11
N VAL A 24 8.30 8.13 -3.46
CA VAL A 24 9.16 7.05 -3.96
C VAL A 24 9.70 7.37 -5.37
N GLY A 25 8.82 7.82 -6.27
CA GLY A 25 9.20 8.11 -7.67
C GLY A 25 10.21 9.23 -7.79
N ILE A 26 9.95 10.37 -7.13
CA ILE A 26 10.86 11.53 -7.18
C ILE A 26 12.20 11.15 -6.52
N SER A 27 12.19 10.56 -5.32
CA SER A 27 13.42 10.14 -4.65
C SER A 27 14.26 9.21 -5.52
N GLY A 28 13.63 8.23 -6.19
CA GLY A 28 14.32 7.29 -7.06
C GLY A 28 14.96 7.93 -8.30
N VAL A 29 14.36 9.04 -8.80
CA VAL A 29 14.90 9.74 -9.99
C VAL A 29 16.07 10.67 -9.63
N ILE A 30 15.97 11.37 -8.49
CA ILE A 30 16.96 12.42 -8.13
C ILE A 30 18.11 11.90 -7.27
N THR A 31 18.01 10.68 -6.72
CA THR A 31 19.10 10.10 -5.91
C THR A 31 20.28 9.67 -6.80
N PRO A 32 21.46 10.24 -6.63
CA PRO A 32 22.61 9.87 -7.45
C PRO A 32 22.96 8.39 -7.32
N SER A 33 23.34 7.76 -8.42
CA SER A 33 23.75 6.34 -8.50
C SER A 33 22.71 5.32 -8.01
N PHE A 34 21.45 5.74 -7.88
CA PHE A 34 20.35 4.86 -7.51
C PHE A 34 19.84 4.08 -8.73
N ASP A 35 19.96 2.76 -8.68
CA ASP A 35 19.42 1.87 -9.71
C ASP A 35 18.04 1.34 -9.30
N ALA A 36 16.99 1.93 -9.86
CA ALA A 36 15.61 1.55 -9.55
C ALA A 36 15.28 0.06 -9.85
N THR A 37 16.08 -0.63 -10.65
CA THR A 37 15.86 -2.05 -10.93
C THR A 37 16.43 -2.95 -9.83
N ARG A 38 17.48 -2.51 -9.16
CA ARG A 38 18.23 -3.27 -8.15
C ARG A 38 17.97 -2.78 -6.74
N ASP A 39 18.06 -1.45 -6.56
CA ASP A 39 18.00 -0.85 -5.23
C ASP A 39 16.58 -0.85 -4.68
N LEU A 40 16.45 -1.23 -3.42
CA LEU A 40 15.18 -1.21 -2.69
C LEU A 40 14.70 0.24 -2.51
N ILE A 41 13.39 0.42 -2.43
CA ILE A 41 12.78 1.71 -2.05
C ILE A 41 13.28 2.12 -0.66
N SER A 42 13.42 1.15 0.25
CA SER A 42 13.98 1.37 1.58
C SER A 42 15.45 1.83 1.55
N ALA A 43 16.24 1.48 0.52
CA ALA A 43 17.58 2.02 0.31
C ALA A 43 17.53 3.51 -0.06
N ALA A 44 16.56 3.94 -0.87
CA ALA A 44 16.37 5.35 -1.18
C ALA A 44 16.02 6.18 0.07
N GLN A 45 15.39 5.59 1.08
CA GLN A 45 15.10 6.25 2.36
C GLN A 45 16.37 6.62 3.14
N LEU A 46 17.45 5.87 2.95
CA LEU A 46 18.77 6.15 3.56
C LEU A 46 19.62 7.15 2.76
N GLY A 47 19.20 7.48 1.56
CA GLY A 47 19.90 8.39 0.66
C GLY A 47 19.67 9.87 0.99
N PRO A 48 20.33 10.79 0.25
CA PRO A 48 20.27 12.23 0.50
C PRO A 48 18.85 12.82 0.39
N TYR A 49 17.96 12.18 -0.36
CA TYR A 49 16.56 12.58 -0.51
C TYR A 49 15.58 11.63 0.18
N GLY A 50 16.06 10.86 1.17
CA GLY A 50 15.27 9.86 1.89
C GLY A 50 14.06 10.44 2.62
N SER A 51 14.10 11.72 3.00
CA SER A 51 12.95 12.42 3.57
C SER A 51 11.71 12.43 2.66
N LEU A 52 11.87 12.39 1.33
CA LEU A 52 10.76 12.30 0.39
C LEU A 52 10.06 10.94 0.51
N VAL A 53 10.82 9.85 0.65
CA VAL A 53 10.28 8.51 0.89
C VAL A 53 9.57 8.46 2.23
N THR A 54 10.21 8.97 3.29
CA THR A 54 9.63 9.04 4.65
C THR A 54 8.31 9.80 4.66
N LEU A 55 8.28 11.00 4.07
CA LEU A 55 7.05 11.81 3.99
C LEU A 55 5.98 11.16 3.11
N GLY A 56 6.41 10.51 2.01
CA GLY A 56 5.52 9.74 1.15
C GLY A 56 4.84 8.61 1.92
N LEU A 57 5.61 7.81 2.65
CA LEU A 57 5.08 6.70 3.46
C LEU A 57 4.24 7.20 4.63
N ALA A 58 4.65 8.28 5.31
CA ALA A 58 3.87 8.87 6.40
C ALA A 58 2.52 9.40 5.92
N GLY A 59 2.51 10.17 4.82
CA GLY A 59 1.28 10.67 4.19
C GLY A 59 0.39 9.53 3.69
N GLY A 60 0.98 8.57 2.98
CA GLY A 60 0.28 7.41 2.46
C GLY A 60 -0.34 6.54 3.54
N GLY A 61 0.42 6.24 4.59
CA GLY A 61 -0.05 5.46 5.74
C GLY A 61 -1.19 6.14 6.48
N SER A 62 -1.04 7.45 6.77
CA SER A 62 -2.08 8.26 7.42
C SER A 62 -3.37 8.29 6.59
N MET A 63 -3.25 8.55 5.29
CA MET A 63 -4.41 8.58 4.39
C MET A 63 -5.06 7.20 4.23
N THR A 64 -4.28 6.12 4.29
CA THR A 64 -4.82 4.75 4.29
C THR A 64 -5.67 4.48 5.54
N VAL A 65 -5.24 4.92 6.72
CA VAL A 65 -6.03 4.80 7.96
C VAL A 65 -7.35 5.57 7.83
N VAL A 66 -7.30 6.81 7.34
CA VAL A 66 -8.50 7.64 7.11
C VAL A 66 -9.42 6.96 6.08
N PHE A 67 -8.87 6.55 4.93
CA PHE A 67 -9.60 5.85 3.89
C PHE A 67 -10.31 4.61 4.41
N ALA A 68 -9.60 3.72 5.09
CA ALA A 68 -10.14 2.46 5.63
C ALA A 68 -11.29 2.70 6.63
N SER A 69 -11.13 3.70 7.51
CA SER A 69 -12.14 4.09 8.49
C SER A 69 -13.41 4.63 7.83
N LEU A 70 -13.26 5.41 6.76
CA LEU A 70 -14.38 5.93 5.98
C LEU A 70 -15.00 4.86 5.07
N LEU A 71 -14.16 3.97 4.49
CA LEU A 71 -14.60 2.88 3.62
C LEU A 71 -15.57 1.93 4.36
N GLN A 72 -15.31 1.64 5.63
CA GLN A 72 -16.22 0.85 6.46
C GLN A 72 -17.66 1.39 6.45
N ARG A 73 -17.81 2.71 6.34
CA ARG A 73 -19.11 3.40 6.33
C ARG A 73 -19.73 3.48 4.93
N THR A 74 -18.96 3.22 3.87
CA THR A 74 -19.41 3.32 2.47
C THR A 74 -19.74 1.97 1.85
N LEU A 75 -19.20 0.89 2.41
CA LEU A 75 -19.46 -0.47 1.98
C LEU A 75 -20.82 -0.99 2.44
N PRO A 76 -21.41 -2.00 1.74
CA PRO A 76 -22.56 -2.72 2.23
C PRO A 76 -22.39 -3.21 3.67
N SER A 77 -23.48 -3.47 4.36
CA SER A 77 -23.45 -4.10 5.70
C SER A 77 -22.67 -5.42 5.63
N GLY A 78 -21.83 -5.67 6.63
CA GLY A 78 -21.00 -6.89 6.66
C GLY A 78 -19.78 -6.75 7.55
N SER A 79 -18.86 -7.70 7.41
CA SER A 79 -17.66 -7.80 8.25
C SER A 79 -16.77 -6.55 8.18
N ALA A 80 -16.33 -6.06 9.33
CA ALA A 80 -15.36 -4.97 9.43
C ALA A 80 -13.90 -5.45 9.24
N ILE A 81 -13.66 -6.76 9.07
CA ILE A 81 -12.31 -7.34 8.99
C ILE A 81 -11.50 -6.71 7.85
N GLY A 82 -12.08 -6.59 6.66
CA GLY A 82 -11.37 -6.01 5.51
C GLY A 82 -10.89 -4.58 5.78
N PRO A 83 -11.78 -3.63 6.15
CA PRO A 83 -11.37 -2.28 6.53
C PRO A 83 -10.40 -2.23 7.71
N ALA A 84 -10.56 -3.09 8.74
CA ALA A 84 -9.64 -3.17 9.87
C ALA A 84 -8.24 -3.60 9.42
N LEU A 85 -8.12 -4.56 8.51
CA LEU A 85 -6.85 -4.97 7.94
C LEU A 85 -6.22 -3.87 7.07
N LEU A 86 -7.00 -3.04 6.40
CA LEU A 86 -6.48 -1.84 5.75
C LEU A 86 -5.98 -0.79 6.75
N VAL A 87 -6.59 -0.68 7.93
CA VAL A 87 -6.04 0.16 9.02
C VAL A 87 -4.68 -0.38 9.46
N VAL A 88 -4.55 -1.71 9.66
CA VAL A 88 -3.26 -2.36 9.95
C VAL A 88 -2.25 -2.08 8.84
N ARG A 89 -2.66 -2.13 7.57
CA ARG A 89 -1.81 -1.73 6.43
C ARG A 89 -1.34 -0.29 6.56
N GLY A 90 -2.23 0.64 6.91
CA GLY A 90 -1.89 2.06 7.09
C GLY A 90 -0.84 2.25 8.18
N PHE A 91 -1.03 1.63 9.34
CA PHE A 91 -0.03 1.66 10.42
C PHE A 91 1.28 0.97 10.02
N GLY A 92 1.23 -0.15 9.28
CA GLY A 92 2.41 -0.80 8.75
C GLY A 92 3.22 0.14 7.82
N THR A 93 2.53 0.91 6.97
CA THR A 93 3.17 1.92 6.11
C THR A 93 3.78 3.06 6.93
N LEU A 94 3.11 3.51 8.00
CA LEU A 94 3.66 4.49 8.95
C LEU A 94 4.93 3.98 9.64
N LEU A 95 4.93 2.73 10.10
CA LEU A 95 6.12 2.10 10.70
C LEU A 95 7.27 2.02 9.70
N ALA A 96 7.01 1.57 8.47
CA ALA A 96 8.04 1.52 7.42
C ALA A 96 8.58 2.91 7.07
N GLY A 97 7.76 3.96 7.18
CA GLY A 97 8.20 5.35 6.98
C GLY A 97 8.98 5.92 8.15
N ALA A 98 8.57 5.61 9.39
CA ALA A 98 9.17 6.17 10.61
C ALA A 98 10.50 5.50 11.00
N PHE A 99 10.70 4.24 10.64
CA PHE A 99 11.87 3.45 10.99
C PHE A 99 12.66 3.10 9.73
N LEU A 100 13.99 3.26 9.82
CA LEU A 100 14.89 2.98 8.70
C LEU A 100 15.19 1.48 8.60
N ALA A 101 15.25 0.97 7.38
CA ALA A 101 15.63 -0.41 7.12
C ALA A 101 17.13 -0.64 7.38
N ASP A 102 17.47 -1.86 7.82
CA ASP A 102 18.86 -2.31 7.86
C ASP A 102 19.25 -2.87 6.49
N LEU A 103 20.22 -2.25 5.83
CA LEU A 103 20.78 -2.73 4.55
C LEU A 103 22.06 -3.55 4.74
N GLY A 104 22.53 -3.71 5.99
CA GLY A 104 23.74 -4.44 6.33
C GLY A 104 23.49 -5.69 7.19
N PRO A 105 24.55 -6.37 7.61
CA PRO A 105 24.46 -7.58 8.44
C PRO A 105 23.97 -7.30 9.87
N VAL A 106 24.15 -6.07 10.34
CA VAL A 106 23.73 -5.66 11.69
C VAL A 106 22.21 -5.44 11.72
N ARG A 107 21.56 -6.09 12.68
CA ARG A 107 20.12 -5.95 12.88
C ARG A 107 19.84 -4.98 14.02
N THR A 108 19.01 -3.98 13.75
CA THR A 108 18.58 -2.96 14.70
C THR A 108 17.09 -3.09 15.03
N ALA A 109 16.67 -2.50 16.14
CA ALA A 109 15.24 -2.39 16.45
C ALA A 109 14.50 -1.56 15.37
N SER A 110 15.15 -0.53 14.81
CA SER A 110 14.60 0.26 13.70
C SER A 110 14.32 -0.61 12.48
N GLY A 111 15.31 -1.37 12.02
CA GLY A 111 15.15 -2.25 10.86
C GLY A 111 14.11 -3.33 11.09
N LEU A 112 14.02 -3.88 12.30
CA LEU A 112 12.97 -4.85 12.64
C LEU A 112 11.58 -4.22 12.54
N LEU A 113 11.36 -3.03 13.10
CA LEU A 113 10.09 -2.32 13.04
C LEU A 113 9.72 -1.94 11.59
N HIS A 114 10.71 -1.53 10.78
CA HIS A 114 10.51 -1.30 9.35
C HIS A 114 10.00 -2.56 8.64
N VAL A 115 10.66 -3.69 8.83
CA VAL A 115 10.30 -4.97 8.20
C VAL A 115 8.93 -5.45 8.67
N ILE A 116 8.64 -5.38 9.98
CA ILE A 116 7.32 -5.72 10.52
C ILE A 116 6.24 -4.83 9.88
N GLY A 117 6.48 -3.53 9.78
CA GLY A 117 5.56 -2.60 9.16
C GLY A 117 5.31 -2.92 7.68
N PHE A 118 6.37 -3.12 6.92
CA PHE A 118 6.28 -3.39 5.49
C PHE A 118 5.65 -4.76 5.20
N ILE A 119 6.20 -5.84 5.76
CA ILE A 119 5.72 -7.21 5.50
C ILE A 119 4.33 -7.42 6.11
N GLY A 120 4.18 -7.10 7.41
CA GLY A 120 2.90 -7.25 8.11
C GLY A 120 1.78 -6.41 7.49
N GLY A 121 2.09 -5.17 7.14
CA GLY A 121 1.15 -4.30 6.42
C GLY A 121 0.77 -4.83 5.05
N SER A 122 1.72 -5.42 4.29
CA SER A 122 1.45 -5.98 2.97
C SER A 122 0.61 -7.28 3.05
N ILE A 123 0.86 -8.13 4.04
CA ILE A 123 0.02 -9.31 4.32
C ILE A 123 -1.40 -8.86 4.70
N ALA A 124 -1.51 -7.88 5.62
CA ALA A 124 -2.81 -7.36 6.05
C ALA A 124 -3.59 -6.77 4.86
N PHE A 125 -2.92 -6.06 3.94
CA PHE A 125 -3.53 -5.58 2.71
C PHE A 125 -4.09 -6.73 1.88
N GLY A 126 -3.27 -7.71 1.50
CA GLY A 126 -3.68 -8.81 0.64
C GLY A 126 -4.85 -9.61 1.23
N ILE A 127 -4.77 -9.97 2.52
CA ILE A 127 -5.87 -10.67 3.22
C ILE A 127 -7.11 -9.78 3.33
N GLY A 128 -6.93 -8.49 3.66
CA GLY A 128 -8.02 -7.52 3.77
C GLY A 128 -8.82 -7.38 2.49
N LEU A 129 -8.15 -7.43 1.33
CA LEU A 129 -8.82 -7.34 0.03
C LEU A 129 -9.75 -8.52 -0.25
N PHE A 130 -9.46 -9.74 0.21
CA PHE A 130 -10.40 -10.86 0.07
C PHE A 130 -11.70 -10.63 0.85
N PHE A 131 -11.61 -10.12 2.09
CA PHE A 131 -12.80 -9.78 2.85
C PHE A 131 -13.58 -8.61 2.22
N LEU A 132 -12.88 -7.64 1.65
CA LEU A 132 -13.51 -6.53 0.94
C LEU A 132 -14.21 -7.00 -0.33
N ALA A 133 -13.56 -7.83 -1.14
CA ALA A 133 -14.15 -8.40 -2.35
C ALA A 133 -15.44 -9.18 -2.05
N GLY A 134 -15.45 -9.98 -0.97
CA GLY A 134 -16.64 -10.69 -0.51
C GLY A 134 -17.81 -9.75 -0.18
N ARG A 135 -17.54 -8.58 0.43
CA ARG A 135 -18.57 -7.56 0.67
C ARG A 135 -18.99 -6.86 -0.61
N MET A 136 -18.03 -6.52 -1.48
CA MET A 136 -18.30 -5.86 -2.76
C MET A 136 -19.21 -6.70 -3.65
N HIS A 137 -19.05 -8.02 -3.62
CA HIS A 137 -19.86 -8.94 -4.40
C HIS A 137 -21.36 -8.99 -3.98
N GLN A 138 -21.69 -8.50 -2.78
CA GLN A 138 -23.05 -8.50 -2.25
C GLN A 138 -23.89 -7.30 -2.71
N GLU A 139 -23.32 -6.36 -3.45
CA GLU A 139 -24.02 -5.15 -3.92
C GLU A 139 -23.67 -4.85 -5.38
N GLU A 140 -24.66 -4.76 -6.24
CA GLU A 140 -24.53 -4.54 -7.68
C GLU A 140 -23.59 -3.36 -8.02
N SER A 141 -23.68 -2.27 -7.24
CA SER A 141 -22.86 -1.09 -7.44
C SER A 141 -21.36 -1.30 -7.18
N TRP A 142 -20.98 -2.33 -6.41
CA TRP A 142 -19.61 -2.70 -6.09
C TRP A 142 -19.13 -3.98 -6.78
N GLU A 143 -20.06 -4.80 -7.26
CA GLU A 143 -19.80 -6.14 -7.79
C GLU A 143 -18.71 -6.15 -8.87
N ARG A 144 -18.72 -5.16 -9.75
CA ARG A 144 -17.72 -5.03 -10.84
C ARG A 144 -16.28 -4.84 -10.32
N LEU A 145 -16.11 -4.34 -9.10
CA LEU A 145 -14.80 -4.15 -8.50
C LEU A 145 -14.31 -5.39 -7.71
N ALA A 146 -15.21 -6.32 -7.40
CA ALA A 146 -14.85 -7.51 -6.63
C ALA A 146 -13.79 -8.37 -7.33
N PRO A 147 -13.90 -8.75 -8.62
CA PRO A 147 -12.87 -9.56 -9.28
C PRO A 147 -11.53 -8.82 -9.41
N TYR A 148 -11.54 -7.51 -9.67
CA TYR A 148 -10.33 -6.69 -9.67
C TYR A 148 -9.66 -6.68 -8.29
N THR A 149 -10.45 -6.57 -7.23
CA THR A 149 -9.95 -6.57 -5.84
C THR A 149 -9.34 -7.93 -5.47
N VAL A 150 -9.97 -9.05 -5.89
CA VAL A 150 -9.38 -10.41 -5.72
C VAL A 150 -8.08 -10.55 -6.51
N ALA A 151 -8.06 -10.13 -7.77
CA ALA A 151 -6.86 -10.19 -8.59
C ALA A 151 -5.71 -9.40 -7.98
N THR A 152 -5.99 -8.20 -7.45
CA THR A 152 -5.00 -7.38 -6.74
C THR A 152 -4.51 -8.07 -5.45
N ALA A 153 -5.41 -8.71 -4.69
CA ALA A 153 -5.04 -9.47 -3.49
C ALA A 153 -4.04 -10.60 -3.83
N LEU A 154 -4.39 -11.40 -4.83
CA LEU A 154 -3.52 -12.50 -5.30
C LEU A 154 -2.18 -11.99 -5.82
N ALA A 155 -2.20 -10.97 -6.68
CA ALA A 155 -0.99 -10.37 -7.23
C ALA A 155 -0.08 -9.81 -6.13
N SER A 156 -0.63 -9.05 -5.18
CA SER A 156 0.16 -8.45 -4.10
C SER A 156 0.78 -9.50 -3.17
N LEU A 157 0.06 -10.56 -2.82
CA LEU A 157 0.59 -11.65 -2.00
C LEU A 157 1.63 -12.49 -2.77
N ALA A 158 1.41 -12.74 -4.06
CA ALA A 158 2.39 -13.45 -4.89
C ALA A 158 3.68 -12.63 -5.05
N ILE A 159 3.58 -11.33 -5.34
CA ILE A 159 4.75 -10.44 -5.46
C ILE A 159 5.47 -10.33 -4.11
N LEU A 160 4.73 -10.21 -3.00
CA LEU A 160 5.31 -10.22 -1.65
C LEU A 160 6.04 -11.56 -1.38
N GLY A 161 5.44 -12.69 -1.74
CA GLY A 161 6.08 -14.00 -1.64
C GLY A 161 7.38 -14.08 -2.44
N LEU A 162 7.39 -13.56 -3.66
CA LEU A 162 8.61 -13.45 -4.47
C LEU A 162 9.63 -12.53 -3.81
N PHE A 163 9.21 -11.37 -3.33
CA PHE A 163 10.09 -10.44 -2.62
C PHE A 163 10.73 -11.09 -1.39
N VAL A 164 9.94 -11.75 -0.55
CA VAL A 164 10.45 -12.44 0.65
C VAL A 164 11.30 -13.65 0.29
N GLY A 165 10.92 -14.43 -0.73
CA GLY A 165 11.64 -15.64 -1.15
C GLY A 165 12.95 -15.37 -1.88
N LEU A 166 13.00 -14.28 -2.67
CA LEU A 166 14.14 -13.96 -3.53
C LEU A 166 14.95 -12.76 -3.02
N GLY A 167 14.33 -11.83 -2.27
CA GLY A 167 14.92 -10.55 -1.88
C GLY A 167 15.80 -10.57 -0.62
N PRO A 168 15.31 -11.05 0.55
CA PRO A 168 15.98 -10.81 1.83
C PRO A 168 17.27 -11.59 2.07
N ARG A 169 17.60 -12.58 1.24
CA ARG A 169 18.87 -13.31 1.37
C ARG A 169 20.09 -12.43 1.15
N TYR A 170 19.89 -11.17 0.76
CA TYR A 170 20.89 -10.24 0.26
C TYR A 170 21.13 -9.00 1.10
N ILE A 171 20.36 -8.82 2.16
CA ILE A 171 20.71 -7.80 3.14
C ILE A 171 21.91 -8.33 3.92
N GLY A 172 23.13 -8.15 3.36
CA GLY A 172 24.37 -8.56 3.97
C GLY A 172 25.33 -9.39 3.11
N ASP A 173 24.90 -9.85 1.92
CA ASP A 173 25.79 -10.63 1.03
C ASP A 173 26.02 -9.86 -0.28
N THR A 174 27.13 -9.11 -0.32
CA THR A 174 27.48 -8.19 -1.42
C THR A 174 27.86 -8.89 -2.74
N GLY A 175 27.69 -10.20 -2.83
CA GLY A 175 28.18 -11.00 -3.96
C GLY A 175 27.14 -11.72 -4.79
N ALA A 176 25.84 -11.67 -4.46
CA ALA A 176 24.89 -12.57 -5.10
C ALA A 176 24.09 -11.93 -6.26
N PRO A 177 23.96 -12.63 -7.39
CA PRO A 177 23.31 -12.11 -8.61
C PRO A 177 21.81 -11.83 -8.49
N LEU A 178 21.15 -12.24 -7.40
CA LEU A 178 19.71 -12.06 -7.17
C LEU A 178 19.35 -10.73 -6.48
N SER A 179 20.32 -9.94 -6.03
CA SER A 179 20.08 -8.55 -5.62
C SER A 179 19.45 -7.70 -6.75
N SER A 180 19.53 -8.19 -8.00
CA SER A 180 18.96 -7.54 -9.18
C SER A 180 17.45 -7.55 -9.28
N VAL A 181 16.71 -8.31 -8.46
CA VAL A 181 15.23 -8.39 -8.54
C VAL A 181 14.51 -7.79 -7.34
N GLY A 182 15.21 -7.50 -6.23
CA GLY A 182 14.59 -6.93 -5.03
C GLY A 182 13.95 -5.57 -5.29
N GLY A 183 14.66 -4.68 -5.96
CA GLY A 183 14.14 -3.36 -6.32
C GLY A 183 12.92 -3.43 -7.24
N VAL A 184 12.96 -4.29 -8.25
CA VAL A 184 11.83 -4.48 -9.19
C VAL A 184 10.62 -5.04 -8.46
N THR A 185 10.78 -6.10 -7.66
CA THR A 185 9.66 -6.72 -6.95
C THR A 185 9.02 -5.81 -5.92
N GLU A 186 9.81 -5.02 -5.17
CA GLU A 186 9.30 -4.03 -4.23
C GLU A 186 8.48 -2.94 -4.94
N ARG A 187 8.93 -2.48 -6.12
CA ARG A 187 8.20 -1.51 -6.94
C ARG A 187 6.92 -2.08 -7.52
N PHE A 188 6.96 -3.30 -8.04
CA PHE A 188 5.74 -3.95 -8.52
C PHE A 188 4.71 -4.11 -7.40
N LEU A 189 5.14 -4.50 -6.19
CA LEU A 189 4.26 -4.56 -5.03
C LEU A 189 3.68 -3.17 -4.71
N THR A 190 4.53 -2.14 -4.70
CA THR A 190 4.12 -0.75 -4.43
C THR A 190 3.12 -0.27 -5.46
N VAL A 191 3.42 -0.39 -6.76
CA VAL A 191 2.52 0.04 -7.84
C VAL A 191 1.20 -0.72 -7.78
N THR A 192 1.23 -2.05 -7.63
CA THR A 192 0.02 -2.89 -7.56
C THR A 192 -0.89 -2.44 -6.42
N THR A 193 -0.34 -2.26 -5.21
CA THR A 193 -1.13 -1.90 -4.04
C THR A 193 -1.70 -0.48 -4.12
N TRP A 194 -0.91 0.49 -4.58
CA TRP A 194 -1.35 1.88 -4.65
C TRP A 194 -2.24 2.17 -5.86
N THR A 195 -2.10 1.41 -6.96
CA THR A 195 -3.05 1.47 -8.08
C THR A 195 -4.45 1.04 -7.65
N TRP A 196 -4.57 0.00 -6.80
CA TRP A 196 -5.86 -0.37 -6.23
C TRP A 196 -6.51 0.80 -5.46
N ASN A 197 -5.72 1.53 -4.66
CA ASN A 197 -6.22 2.72 -3.96
C ASN A 197 -6.71 3.80 -4.93
N ILE A 198 -5.98 4.05 -6.04
CA ILE A 198 -6.39 5.02 -7.07
C ILE A 198 -7.71 4.59 -7.72
N VAL A 199 -7.83 3.32 -8.10
CA VAL A 199 -9.04 2.79 -8.77
C VAL A 199 -10.25 2.87 -7.85
N ILE A 200 -10.13 2.39 -6.60
CA ILE A 200 -11.24 2.46 -5.63
C ILE A 200 -11.56 3.91 -5.27
N GLY A 201 -10.54 4.74 -5.06
CA GLY A 201 -10.74 6.16 -4.77
C GLY A 201 -11.43 6.91 -5.91
N GLY A 202 -10.99 6.67 -7.15
CA GLY A 202 -11.60 7.24 -8.34
C GLY A 202 -13.05 6.80 -8.52
N TRP A 203 -13.33 5.51 -8.32
CA TRP A 203 -14.69 5.00 -8.37
C TRP A 203 -15.60 5.64 -7.31
N LEU A 204 -15.12 5.80 -6.08
CA LEU A 204 -15.86 6.49 -5.01
C LEU A 204 -16.16 7.95 -5.34
N LEU A 205 -15.26 8.66 -6.03
CA LEU A 205 -15.46 10.05 -6.44
C LEU A 205 -16.43 10.19 -7.60
N LEU A 206 -16.43 9.24 -8.51
CA LEU A 206 -17.26 9.25 -9.73
C LEU A 206 -18.65 8.66 -9.52
N ARG A 207 -18.88 7.98 -8.40
CA ARG A 207 -20.19 7.37 -8.09
C ARG A 207 -21.26 8.45 -7.92
N PRO A 208 -22.39 8.32 -8.63
CA PRO A 208 -23.52 9.22 -8.43
C PRO A 208 -24.00 9.21 -6.97
N ALA A 209 -24.36 10.36 -6.45
CA ALA A 209 -25.02 10.40 -5.15
C ALA A 209 -26.32 9.57 -5.20
N PRO A 210 -26.65 8.81 -4.14
CA PRO A 210 -27.93 8.13 -4.07
C PRO A 210 -29.06 9.13 -4.34
N SER A 211 -29.97 8.80 -5.24
CA SER A 211 -31.16 9.62 -5.45
C SER A 211 -31.89 9.79 -4.12
N PRO A 212 -32.33 10.99 -3.76
CA PRO A 212 -33.18 11.15 -2.59
C PRO A 212 -34.37 10.22 -2.73
N VAL A 213 -34.58 9.38 -1.71
CA VAL A 213 -35.78 8.54 -1.66
C VAL A 213 -36.97 9.48 -1.72
N GLN A 214 -37.70 9.45 -2.83
CA GLN A 214 -38.97 10.18 -2.91
C GLN A 214 -39.91 9.58 -1.86
N PRO A 215 -40.51 10.43 -1.01
CA PRO A 215 -41.43 9.97 0.03
C PRO A 215 -42.69 9.31 -0.52
#